data_af599fecac1722768ed043f1b721cbea
#
_entry.id   af599fecac1722768ed043f1b721cbea
#
_cell.length_a   1.000
_cell.length_b   1.000
_cell.length_c   1.000
_cell.angle_alpha   90.00
_cell.angle_beta   90.00
_cell.angle_gamma   90.00
#
_symmetry.space_group_name_H-M   'P 1'
#
loop_
_entity.id
_entity.type
_entity.pdbx_description
1 polymer ?
#
loop_
_entity_poly.entity_id
_entity_poly.type
_entity_poly.pdbx_seq_one_letter_code
_entity_poly.pdbx_strand_id
1 'polypeptide(L)'
;IGAVGQGNDYLDYKLEPDGELCIRGDSIMLGYYKDPEATAAVIDKDGWFHTGDLARVDEDGYYYITGRKKNLIILDSGENVSPEELEGMLEKCPAVQECIVKELGKKIGVVVYCEKEHQQTVRDFIAQMNRTVPLYKRIGVVEFSETPLPRNGAGKLVRK
;
A
#
# COMPACT_ATOMS: atom_id res chain seq x y z
N ILE A 1 -2.31 10.00 3.57
CA ILE A 1 -2.85 9.75 2.22
C ILE A 1 -4.24 10.35 2.19
N GLY A 2 -4.52 11.25 1.21
CA GLY A 2 -5.82 11.88 1.02
C GLY A 2 -6.86 10.94 0.43
N ALA A 3 -8.14 11.33 0.47
CA ALA A 3 -9.19 10.62 -0.24
C ALA A 3 -8.96 10.69 -1.76
N VAL A 4 -9.32 9.63 -2.46
CA VAL A 4 -9.35 9.62 -3.93
C VAL A 4 -10.66 10.16 -4.50
N GLY A 5 -11.63 10.41 -3.64
CA GLY A 5 -12.94 10.97 -3.96
C GLY A 5 -14.09 10.06 -3.53
N GLN A 6 -15.30 10.49 -3.84
CA GLN A 6 -16.51 9.69 -3.74
C GLN A 6 -16.72 8.89 -5.03
N GLY A 7 -17.48 7.81 -4.96
CA GLY A 7 -17.92 7.08 -6.14
C GLY A 7 -18.75 7.96 -7.08
N ASN A 8 -18.61 7.77 -8.39
CA ASN A 8 -19.49 8.45 -9.35
C ASN A 8 -20.76 7.60 -9.62
N ASP A 9 -21.81 8.24 -10.12
CA ASP A 9 -23.10 7.60 -10.35
C ASP A 9 -23.13 6.62 -11.54
N TYR A 10 -22.05 6.53 -12.30
CA TYR A 10 -21.95 5.69 -13.51
C TYR A 10 -21.23 4.36 -13.25
N LEU A 11 -20.71 4.15 -12.04
CA LEU A 11 -19.99 2.94 -11.64
C LEU A 11 -20.55 2.41 -10.33
N ASP A 12 -20.63 1.10 -10.24
CA ASP A 12 -20.85 0.38 -8.99
C ASP A 12 -19.51 0.19 -8.29
N TYR A 13 -19.50 0.28 -6.97
CA TYR A 13 -18.32 0.11 -6.12
C TYR A 13 -18.62 -0.89 -5.01
N LYS A 14 -17.72 -1.80 -4.73
CA LYS A 14 -17.76 -2.65 -3.55
C LYS A 14 -16.37 -2.86 -2.97
N LEU A 15 -16.32 -3.12 -1.67
CA LEU A 15 -15.14 -3.64 -1.00
C LEU A 15 -15.36 -5.13 -0.74
N GLU A 16 -14.40 -5.95 -1.17
CA GLU A 16 -14.38 -7.37 -0.82
C GLU A 16 -14.04 -7.56 0.67
N PRO A 17 -14.30 -8.74 1.25
CA PRO A 17 -14.00 -9.00 2.66
C PRO A 17 -12.53 -8.79 3.05
N ASP A 18 -11.61 -8.91 2.10
CA ASP A 18 -10.18 -8.64 2.27
C ASP A 18 -9.79 -7.16 2.07
N GLY A 19 -10.80 -6.29 1.79
CA GLY A 19 -10.63 -4.85 1.58
C GLY A 19 -10.27 -4.46 0.15
N GLU A 20 -10.27 -5.39 -0.81
CA GLU A 20 -10.03 -5.06 -2.22
C GLU A 20 -11.18 -4.21 -2.77
N LEU A 21 -10.84 -3.09 -3.41
CA LEU A 21 -11.79 -2.28 -4.16
C LEU A 21 -12.10 -2.93 -5.50
N CYS A 22 -13.37 -3.26 -5.72
CA CYS A 22 -13.87 -3.71 -7.00
C CYS A 22 -14.83 -2.67 -7.59
N ILE A 23 -14.78 -2.50 -8.91
CA ILE A 23 -15.61 -1.54 -9.63
C ILE A 23 -16.27 -2.23 -10.83
N ARG A 24 -17.49 -1.78 -11.18
CA ARG A 24 -18.24 -2.30 -12.31
C ARG A 24 -19.01 -1.19 -13.01
N GLY A 25 -19.12 -1.25 -14.34
CA GLY A 25 -19.91 -0.33 -15.17
C GLY A 25 -19.35 -0.19 -16.58
N ASP A 26 -20.02 0.61 -17.39
CA ASP A 26 -19.76 0.71 -18.83
C ASP A 26 -18.40 1.33 -19.19
N SER A 27 -17.75 2.03 -18.25
CA SER A 27 -16.42 2.62 -18.45
C SER A 27 -15.27 1.67 -18.12
N ILE A 28 -15.58 0.44 -17.64
CA ILE A 28 -14.57 -0.59 -17.42
C ILE A 28 -14.12 -1.14 -18.77
N MET A 29 -12.82 -1.42 -18.88
CA MET A 29 -12.24 -2.00 -20.10
C MET A 29 -12.96 -3.30 -20.50
N LEU A 30 -13.03 -3.57 -21.79
CA LEU A 30 -13.52 -4.87 -22.30
C LEU A 30 -12.56 -6.01 -21.97
N GLY A 31 -11.30 -5.72 -21.75
CA GLY A 31 -10.26 -6.70 -21.44
C GLY A 31 -8.89 -6.30 -21.97
N TYR A 32 -7.89 -7.12 -21.68
CA TYR A 32 -6.55 -6.97 -22.23
C TYR A 32 -6.50 -7.48 -23.68
N TYR A 33 -5.85 -6.71 -24.54
CA TYR A 33 -5.79 -7.05 -25.97
C TYR A 33 -5.10 -8.38 -26.20
N LYS A 34 -5.82 -9.32 -26.86
CA LYS A 34 -5.36 -10.69 -27.16
C LYS A 34 -4.90 -11.50 -25.93
N ASP A 35 -5.36 -11.12 -24.73
CA ASP A 35 -5.02 -11.83 -23.49
C ASP A 35 -6.29 -12.10 -22.65
N PRO A 36 -7.08 -13.12 -23.06
CA PRO A 36 -8.30 -13.47 -22.34
C PRO A 36 -8.02 -14.04 -20.93
N GLU A 37 -6.85 -14.66 -20.72
CA GLU A 37 -6.48 -15.21 -19.41
C GLU A 37 -6.21 -14.09 -18.41
N ALA A 38 -5.39 -13.09 -18.79
CA ALA A 38 -5.19 -11.90 -17.95
C ALA A 38 -6.49 -11.12 -17.71
N THR A 39 -7.39 -11.09 -18.71
CA THR A 39 -8.71 -10.46 -18.56
C THR A 39 -9.54 -11.19 -17.52
N ALA A 40 -9.65 -12.51 -17.61
CA ALA A 40 -10.42 -13.33 -16.66
C ALA A 40 -9.83 -13.30 -15.24
N ALA A 41 -8.55 -13.01 -15.11
CA ALA A 41 -7.89 -12.85 -13.81
C ALA A 41 -8.28 -11.57 -13.07
N VAL A 42 -8.81 -10.54 -13.79
CA VAL A 42 -9.14 -9.24 -13.21
C VAL A 42 -10.60 -8.82 -13.39
N ILE A 43 -11.34 -9.44 -14.31
CA ILE A 43 -12.79 -9.21 -14.48
C ILE A 43 -13.50 -10.53 -14.23
N ASP A 44 -14.30 -10.55 -13.18
CA ASP A 44 -15.05 -11.75 -12.82
C ASP A 44 -16.30 -11.97 -13.73
N LYS A 45 -16.95 -13.12 -13.56
CA LYS A 45 -18.15 -13.51 -14.34
C LYS A 45 -19.34 -12.56 -14.17
N ASP A 46 -19.38 -11.78 -13.09
CA ASP A 46 -20.44 -10.83 -12.76
C ASP A 46 -20.07 -9.39 -13.23
N GLY A 47 -18.93 -9.25 -13.94
CA GLY A 47 -18.47 -8.00 -14.54
C GLY A 47 -17.74 -7.08 -13.56
N TRP A 48 -17.35 -7.55 -12.37
CA TRP A 48 -16.56 -6.77 -11.45
C TRP A 48 -15.07 -6.78 -11.84
N PHE A 49 -14.51 -5.60 -11.98
CA PHE A 49 -13.08 -5.41 -12.15
C PHE A 49 -12.40 -5.35 -10.78
N HIS A 50 -11.55 -6.31 -10.51
CA HIS A 50 -10.69 -6.41 -9.35
C HIS A 50 -9.47 -5.50 -9.54
N THR A 51 -9.43 -4.37 -8.83
CA THR A 51 -8.40 -3.35 -9.05
C THR A 51 -7.03 -3.75 -8.50
N GLY A 52 -7.00 -4.71 -7.59
CA GLY A 52 -5.81 -5.07 -6.81
C GLY A 52 -5.44 -4.00 -5.77
N ASP A 53 -6.22 -2.93 -5.65
CA ASP A 53 -6.05 -1.89 -4.64
C ASP A 53 -6.89 -2.20 -3.40
N LEU A 54 -6.29 -2.05 -2.24
CA LEU A 54 -7.00 -2.08 -0.96
C LEU A 54 -7.52 -0.69 -0.64
N ALA A 55 -8.76 -0.62 -0.18
CA ALA A 55 -9.39 0.66 0.14
C ALA A 55 -10.21 0.58 1.42
N ARG A 56 -10.51 1.73 1.96
CA ARG A 56 -11.58 1.95 2.95
C ARG A 56 -12.48 3.07 2.47
N VAL A 57 -13.70 3.06 2.91
CA VAL A 57 -14.67 4.14 2.72
C VAL A 57 -15.05 4.71 4.08
N ASP A 58 -15.18 6.04 4.18
CA ASP A 58 -15.67 6.69 5.39
C ASP A 58 -17.20 6.86 5.39
N GLU A 59 -17.73 7.43 6.47
CA GLU A 59 -19.18 7.64 6.66
C GLU A 59 -19.78 8.60 5.62
N ASP A 60 -18.94 9.48 5.04
CA ASP A 60 -19.34 10.44 4.00
C ASP A 60 -19.19 9.85 2.58
N GLY A 61 -18.79 8.59 2.44
CA GLY A 61 -18.65 7.89 1.16
C GLY A 61 -17.35 8.20 0.40
N TYR A 62 -16.34 8.77 1.05
CA TYR A 62 -15.03 8.99 0.44
C TYR A 62 -14.17 7.73 0.51
N TYR A 63 -13.58 7.38 -0.62
CA TYR A 63 -12.65 6.26 -0.74
C TYR A 63 -11.21 6.69 -0.48
N TYR A 64 -10.47 5.86 0.24
CA TYR A 64 -9.06 6.01 0.56
C TYR A 64 -8.33 4.74 0.16
N ILE A 65 -7.38 4.84 -0.76
CA ILE A 65 -6.52 3.71 -1.08
C ILE A 65 -5.53 3.51 0.07
N THR A 66 -5.52 2.32 0.64
CA THR A 66 -4.69 1.96 1.81
C THR A 66 -3.50 1.09 1.43
N GLY A 67 -3.46 0.56 0.20
CA GLY A 67 -2.32 -0.22 -0.30
C GLY A 67 -2.66 -1.04 -1.54
N ARG A 68 -1.76 -2.00 -1.83
CA ARG A 68 -1.91 -2.97 -2.91
C ARG A 68 -2.02 -4.38 -2.35
N LYS A 69 -3.02 -5.14 -2.79
CA LYS A 69 -3.23 -6.54 -2.38
C LYS A 69 -1.98 -7.41 -2.55
N LYS A 70 -1.28 -7.28 -3.67
CA LYS A 70 -0.04 -8.02 -3.98
C LYS A 70 1.18 -7.62 -3.14
N ASN A 71 1.12 -6.47 -2.47
CA ASN A 71 2.23 -5.96 -1.66
C ASN A 71 2.04 -6.28 -0.17
N LEU A 72 0.88 -6.83 0.22
CA LEU A 72 0.63 -7.19 1.61
C LEU A 72 1.76 -8.05 2.17
N ILE A 73 2.23 -7.69 3.35
CA ILE A 73 3.09 -8.53 4.18
C ILE A 73 2.17 -9.45 4.96
N ILE A 74 2.27 -10.75 4.69
CA ILE A 74 1.49 -11.78 5.39
C ILE A 74 2.37 -12.31 6.53
N LEU A 75 1.97 -12.03 7.76
CA LEU A 75 2.69 -12.47 8.94
C LEU A 75 2.42 -13.95 9.26
N ASP A 76 3.37 -14.61 9.92
CA ASP A 76 3.23 -16.02 10.38
C ASP A 76 1.99 -16.20 11.29
N SER A 77 1.52 -15.15 11.94
CA SER A 77 0.31 -15.09 12.79
C SER A 77 -1.01 -14.96 12.01
N GLY A 78 -0.91 -14.75 10.69
CA GLY A 78 -2.06 -14.65 9.77
C GLY A 78 -2.57 -13.24 9.52
N GLU A 79 -2.04 -12.21 10.18
CA GLU A 79 -2.42 -10.83 9.89
C GLU A 79 -1.76 -10.33 8.60
N ASN A 80 -2.52 -9.50 7.89
CA ASN A 80 -2.07 -8.81 6.69
C ASN A 80 -1.71 -7.35 7.03
N VAL A 81 -0.53 -6.92 6.60
CA VAL A 81 -0.04 -5.56 6.81
C VAL A 81 0.23 -4.89 5.48
N SER A 82 -0.41 -3.75 5.23
CA SER A 82 -0.12 -2.92 4.06
C SER A 82 1.16 -2.12 4.29
N PRO A 83 2.23 -2.34 3.48
CA PRO A 83 3.42 -1.52 3.55
C PRO A 83 3.14 -0.04 3.30
N GLU A 84 2.25 0.25 2.36
CA GLU A 84 1.91 1.61 1.95
C GLU A 84 1.27 2.42 3.09
N GLU A 85 0.51 1.76 3.96
CA GLU A 85 -0.05 2.41 5.16
C GLU A 85 1.06 2.90 6.09
N LEU A 86 2.05 2.06 6.36
CA LEU A 86 3.18 2.40 7.22
C LEU A 86 4.12 3.42 6.56
N GLU A 87 4.36 3.29 5.26
CA GLU A 87 5.13 4.26 4.48
C GLU A 87 4.49 5.64 4.52
N GLY A 88 3.18 5.74 4.29
CA GLY A 88 2.45 7.00 4.38
C GLY A 88 2.45 7.63 5.79
N MET A 89 2.67 6.83 6.84
CA MET A 89 2.90 7.36 8.19
C MET A 89 4.33 7.89 8.33
N LEU A 90 5.32 7.19 7.76
CA LEU A 90 6.74 7.56 7.81
C LEU A 90 7.05 8.81 7.00
N GLU A 91 6.38 9.03 5.88
CA GLU A 91 6.50 10.23 5.02
C GLU A 91 6.11 11.52 5.74
N LYS A 92 5.40 11.43 6.89
CA LYS A 92 5.11 12.59 7.74
C LYS A 92 6.34 13.05 8.53
N CYS A 93 7.39 12.25 8.60
CA CYS A 93 8.67 12.63 9.19
C CYS A 93 9.48 13.45 8.17
N PRO A 94 9.77 14.74 8.41
CA PRO A 94 10.50 15.57 7.45
C PRO A 94 11.92 15.07 7.15
N ALA A 95 12.48 14.25 8.04
CA ALA A 95 13.81 13.67 7.88
C ALA A 95 13.82 12.47 6.91
N VAL A 96 12.67 11.87 6.59
CA VAL A 96 12.55 10.76 5.64
C VAL A 96 12.47 11.32 4.22
N GLN A 97 13.44 10.99 3.37
CA GLN A 97 13.42 11.36 1.96
C GLN A 97 12.72 10.29 1.13
N GLU A 98 13.05 9.02 1.38
CA GLU A 98 12.40 7.87 0.77
C GLU A 98 12.35 6.72 1.78
N CYS A 99 11.29 5.92 1.72
CA CYS A 99 11.22 4.70 2.52
C CYS A 99 10.50 3.58 1.78
N ILE A 100 10.86 2.34 2.10
CA ILE A 100 10.18 1.12 1.66
C ILE A 100 10.00 0.22 2.87
N VAL A 101 8.76 -0.10 3.18
CA VAL A 101 8.42 -1.10 4.19
C VAL A 101 8.32 -2.46 3.53
N LYS A 102 8.96 -3.47 4.09
CA LYS A 102 8.96 -4.85 3.60
C LYS A 102 9.24 -5.83 4.74
N GLU A 103 9.13 -7.10 4.44
CA GLU A 103 9.58 -8.12 5.38
C GLU A 103 11.12 -8.17 5.44
N LEU A 104 11.68 -8.07 6.64
CA LEU A 104 13.10 -8.22 6.92
C LEU A 104 13.27 -9.20 8.08
N GLY A 105 13.77 -10.40 7.79
CA GLY A 105 14.04 -11.43 8.80
C GLY A 105 12.78 -11.82 9.59
N LYS A 106 11.66 -12.10 8.92
CA LYS A 106 10.34 -12.45 9.51
C LYS A 106 9.71 -11.35 10.38
N LYS A 107 10.13 -10.11 10.20
CA LYS A 107 9.56 -8.94 10.87
C LYS A 107 9.23 -7.88 9.85
N ILE A 108 8.30 -7.00 10.20
CA ILE A 108 8.11 -5.78 9.43
C ILE A 108 9.36 -4.93 9.61
N GLY A 109 10.01 -4.63 8.51
CA GLY A 109 11.16 -3.77 8.46
C GLY A 109 10.96 -2.58 7.52
N VAL A 110 11.80 -1.59 7.64
CA VAL A 110 11.85 -0.45 6.74
C VAL A 110 13.27 -0.17 6.31
N VAL A 111 13.44 0.10 5.02
CA VAL A 111 14.66 0.70 4.47
C VAL A 111 14.38 2.17 4.23
N VAL A 112 15.18 3.03 4.86
CA VAL A 112 15.01 4.49 4.79
C VAL A 112 16.22 5.13 4.13
N TYR A 113 15.97 6.01 3.18
CA TYR A 113 16.98 6.93 2.67
C TYR A 113 16.77 8.29 3.35
N CYS A 114 17.80 8.73 4.05
CA CYS A 114 17.87 10.03 4.71
C CYS A 114 19.35 10.41 4.94
N GLU A 115 19.58 11.67 5.30
CA GLU A 115 20.91 12.13 5.69
C GLU A 115 21.41 11.45 6.97
N LYS A 116 22.71 11.17 7.07
CA LYS A 116 23.30 10.44 8.23
C LYS A 116 22.99 11.11 9.57
N GLU A 117 23.00 12.42 9.60
CA GLU A 117 22.68 13.21 10.80
C GLU A 117 21.23 13.08 11.27
N HIS A 118 20.32 12.72 10.36
CA HIS A 118 18.90 12.57 10.64
C HIS A 118 18.48 11.12 11.02
N GLN A 119 19.39 10.16 10.96
CA GLN A 119 19.05 8.76 11.24
C GLN A 119 18.47 8.54 12.66
N GLN A 120 18.99 9.26 13.66
CA GLN A 120 18.44 9.16 15.01
C GLN A 120 17.03 9.74 15.10
N THR A 121 16.77 10.88 14.46
CA THR A 121 15.42 11.48 14.37
C THR A 121 14.41 10.52 13.76
N VAL A 122 14.81 9.81 12.68
CA VAL A 122 13.97 8.79 12.05
C VAL A 122 13.68 7.63 12.99
N ARG A 123 14.69 7.12 13.72
CA ARG A 123 14.51 6.05 14.71
C ARG A 123 13.54 6.45 15.82
N ASP A 124 13.67 7.67 16.34
CA ASP A 124 12.80 8.20 17.40
C ASP A 124 11.37 8.37 16.89
N PHE A 125 11.19 8.84 15.65
CA PHE A 125 9.89 8.94 15.00
C PHE A 125 9.23 7.57 14.85
N ILE A 126 9.97 6.54 14.37
CA ILE A 126 9.47 5.17 14.25
C ILE A 126 9.09 4.61 15.62
N ALA A 127 9.90 4.86 16.66
CA ALA A 127 9.59 4.41 18.01
C ALA A 127 8.29 5.04 18.54
N GLN A 128 8.04 6.32 18.24
CA GLN A 128 6.81 7.00 18.58
C GLN A 128 5.62 6.45 17.76
N MET A 129 5.78 6.30 16.45
CA MET A 129 4.77 5.72 15.55
C MET A 129 4.37 4.31 15.99
N ASN A 130 5.33 3.48 16.39
CA ASN A 130 5.09 2.13 16.89
C ASN A 130 4.19 2.07 18.15
N ARG A 131 4.04 3.18 18.88
CA ARG A 131 3.13 3.26 20.04
C ARG A 131 1.68 3.50 19.61
N THR A 132 1.46 3.99 18.38
CA THR A 132 0.13 4.33 17.86
C THR A 132 -0.48 3.23 17.00
N VAL A 133 0.31 2.24 16.59
CA VAL A 133 -0.15 1.12 15.77
C VAL A 133 -0.25 -0.18 16.57
N PRO A 134 -1.12 -1.13 16.17
CA PRO A 134 -1.19 -2.46 16.77
C PRO A 134 0.16 -3.18 16.76
N LEU A 135 0.34 -4.11 17.67
CA LEU A 135 1.62 -4.81 17.85
C LEU A 135 2.12 -5.46 16.56
N TYR A 136 1.22 -6.08 15.80
CA TYR A 136 1.54 -6.79 14.56
C TYR A 136 1.95 -5.85 13.42
N LYS A 137 1.61 -4.53 13.48
CA LYS A 137 2.03 -3.52 12.49
C LYS A 137 3.34 -2.82 12.85
N ARG A 138 3.95 -3.11 14.00
CA ARG A 138 5.14 -2.39 14.45
C ARG A 138 6.34 -2.72 13.59
N ILE A 139 7.08 -1.68 13.21
CA ILE A 139 8.35 -1.80 12.52
C ILE A 139 9.39 -2.30 13.52
N GLY A 140 9.90 -3.50 13.28
CA GLY A 140 10.87 -4.16 14.16
C GLY A 140 12.31 -4.04 13.69
N VAL A 141 12.54 -3.72 12.40
CA VAL A 141 13.88 -3.57 11.81
C VAL A 141 13.95 -2.27 11.04
N VAL A 142 15.01 -1.48 11.23
CA VAL A 142 15.27 -0.23 10.52
C VAL A 142 16.65 -0.28 9.90
N GLU A 143 16.70 -0.26 8.59
CA GLU A 143 17.90 -0.17 7.78
C GLU A 143 17.99 1.20 7.12
N PHE A 144 19.21 1.73 6.96
CA PHE A 144 19.42 2.99 6.25
C PHE A 144 20.18 2.74 4.97
N SER A 145 19.69 3.32 3.88
CA SER A 145 20.39 3.36 2.60
C SER A 145 21.29 4.57 2.53
N GLU A 146 22.48 4.41 1.98
CA GLU A 146 23.41 5.53 1.70
C GLU A 146 23.10 6.24 0.38
N THR A 147 22.22 5.65 -0.44
CA THR A 147 21.84 6.18 -1.75
C THR A 147 20.32 6.16 -1.89
N PRO A 148 19.75 6.98 -2.80
CA PRO A 148 18.32 6.91 -3.13
C PRO A 148 17.88 5.48 -3.45
N LEU A 149 16.66 5.14 -3.06
CA LEU A 149 16.12 3.80 -3.24
C LEU A 149 15.85 3.49 -4.72
N PRO A 150 15.98 2.22 -5.15
CA PRO A 150 15.84 1.85 -6.55
C PRO A 150 14.43 2.13 -7.08
N ARG A 151 14.35 2.66 -8.29
CA ARG A 151 13.10 2.97 -9.01
C ARG A 151 13.01 2.18 -10.31
N ASN A 152 11.79 1.84 -10.70
CA ASN A 152 11.54 1.25 -12.02
C ASN A 152 11.51 2.33 -13.12
N GLY A 153 11.35 1.90 -14.39
CA GLY A 153 11.29 2.81 -15.52
C GLY A 153 10.13 3.83 -15.48
N ALA A 154 9.11 3.62 -14.64
CA ALA A 154 8.02 4.56 -14.39
C ALA A 154 8.27 5.47 -13.17
N GLY A 155 9.48 5.46 -12.60
CA GLY A 155 9.87 6.29 -11.46
C GLY A 155 9.33 5.82 -10.11
N LYS A 156 8.65 4.66 -10.03
CA LYS A 156 8.12 4.11 -8.77
C LYS A 156 9.19 3.31 -8.03
N LEU A 157 9.21 3.42 -6.70
CA LEU A 157 10.08 2.64 -5.84
C LEU A 157 9.86 1.12 -6.05
N VAL A 158 10.95 0.37 -6.08
CA VAL A 158 10.94 -1.08 -6.31
C VAL A 158 11.10 -1.81 -4.99
N ARG A 159 10.06 -2.56 -4.60
CA ARG A 159 10.10 -3.49 -3.47
C ARG A 159 10.75 -4.81 -3.93
N LYS A 160 12.01 -5.01 -3.56
CA LYS A 160 12.72 -6.28 -3.74
C LYS A 160 13.12 -6.84 -2.38
#